data_72b56339b3bb325936e2e325b4c76c4e
#
_entry.id   72b56339b3bb325936e2e325b4c76c4e
#
_cell.length_a   1.000
_cell.length_b   1.000
_cell.length_c   1.000
_cell.angle_alpha   90.00
_cell.angle_beta   90.00
_cell.angle_gamma   90.00
#
_symmetry.space_group_name_H-M   'P 1'
#
loop_
_entity.id
_entity.type
_entity.pdbx_description
1 polymer ?
#
loop_
_entity_poly.entity_id
_entity_poly.type
_entity_poly.pdbx_seq_one_letter_code
_entity_poly.pdbx_strand_id
1 'polypeptide(L)'
;MRRTFLTSVLTLVAAGELAGQAAPPGTDIYLARLVRSGNGLTMRSVRNVTRRTGYDNQPSFAPDNRTLYFTSNRGDGQTDIWAIDINTLASRRVTRTPESEYSAAVTPDRIGLTVVRVERDSTQRLWRFPLGAGRPCLVADHVKPVGYYAWANDSTFAAFVLGQPASLQIVNIDSRRVDTVARAIGRSLHRVPNGQRISFVDKSDSTLWWIRSLDPVTRQIAPLAPLPTGVEDYVWTPRGELITSDGKGTVMRWQPDAQQPNYAIWRSIGGLDSAVAGRITRLAVSPNGRWLAIVAEPVR
;
A
#
# COMPACT_ATOMS: atom_id res chain seq x y z
N MET A 1 0.50 11.79 -75.85
CA MET A 1 1.36 12.30 -74.74
C MET A 1 0.59 12.20 -73.46
N ARG A 2 0.79 11.12 -72.68
CA ARG A 2 0.23 10.95 -71.33
C ARG A 2 1.33 11.23 -70.30
N ARG A 3 1.13 12.24 -69.47
CA ARG A 3 2.03 12.58 -68.36
C ARG A 3 1.56 11.84 -67.11
N THR A 4 2.44 10.95 -66.66
CA THR A 4 2.26 10.22 -65.39
C THR A 4 2.81 11.09 -64.24
N PHE A 5 1.94 11.44 -63.29
CA PHE A 5 2.37 12.09 -62.04
C PHE A 5 2.71 11.01 -61.00
N LEU A 6 3.96 10.96 -60.57
CA LEU A 6 4.40 10.18 -59.41
C LEU A 6 4.07 11.01 -58.13
N THR A 7 3.19 10.48 -57.34
CA THR A 7 2.91 11.04 -56.01
C THR A 7 3.79 10.34 -55.00
N SER A 8 4.80 11.05 -54.49
CA SER A 8 5.64 10.58 -53.42
C SER A 8 4.86 10.67 -52.09
N VAL A 9 4.57 9.52 -51.46
CA VAL A 9 4.01 9.45 -50.12
C VAL A 9 5.16 9.59 -49.13
N LEU A 10 5.22 10.73 -48.45
CA LEU A 10 6.13 10.99 -47.34
C LEU A 10 5.55 10.33 -46.06
N THR A 11 6.12 9.19 -45.66
CA THR A 11 5.76 8.54 -44.39
C THR A 11 6.38 9.31 -43.23
N LEU A 12 5.56 10.07 -42.53
CA LEU A 12 5.96 10.73 -41.28
C LEU A 12 6.06 9.63 -40.19
N VAL A 13 7.26 9.26 -39.81
CA VAL A 13 7.51 8.48 -38.61
C VAL A 13 7.32 9.43 -37.42
N ALA A 14 6.19 9.32 -36.77
CA ALA A 14 5.97 9.99 -35.48
C ALA A 14 6.86 9.31 -34.44
N ALA A 15 7.95 9.98 -34.05
CA ALA A 15 8.70 9.63 -32.85
C ALA A 15 7.76 9.85 -31.66
N GLY A 16 7.21 8.74 -31.12
CA GLY A 16 6.48 8.75 -29.87
C GLY A 16 7.45 9.18 -28.76
N GLU A 17 7.28 10.42 -28.27
CA GLU A 17 7.88 10.85 -27.04
C GLU A 17 7.45 9.86 -25.93
N LEU A 18 8.41 9.19 -25.33
CA LEU A 18 8.24 8.49 -24.06
C LEU A 18 7.84 9.57 -23.04
N ALA A 19 6.55 9.73 -22.82
CA ALA A 19 6.03 10.55 -21.75
C ALA A 19 6.61 9.98 -20.45
N GLY A 20 7.63 10.62 -19.91
CA GLY A 20 8.20 10.32 -18.62
C GLY A 20 7.06 10.28 -17.61
N GLN A 21 6.96 9.20 -16.85
CA GLN A 21 5.97 9.07 -15.79
C GLN A 21 6.10 10.30 -14.88
N ALA A 22 5.04 11.10 -14.78
CA ALA A 22 5.04 12.27 -13.91
C ALA A 22 5.44 11.84 -12.49
N ALA A 23 6.33 12.61 -11.87
CA ALA A 23 6.76 12.34 -10.49
C ALA A 23 5.52 12.21 -9.59
N PRO A 24 5.48 11.20 -8.70
CA PRO A 24 4.34 11.04 -7.80
C PRO A 24 4.15 12.30 -6.94
N PRO A 25 2.90 12.66 -6.61
CA PRO A 25 2.62 13.86 -5.82
C PRO A 25 3.32 13.79 -4.47
N GLY A 26 3.83 14.93 -3.99
CA GLY A 26 4.48 15.02 -2.69
C GLY A 26 3.57 14.56 -1.57
N THR A 27 4.10 13.80 -0.63
CA THR A 27 3.40 13.33 0.58
C THR A 27 4.38 13.24 1.73
N ASP A 28 3.88 13.47 2.95
CA ASP A 28 4.62 13.30 4.20
C ASP A 28 4.05 12.16 5.04
N ILE A 29 4.91 11.58 5.88
CA ILE A 29 4.52 10.58 6.87
C ILE A 29 4.44 11.25 8.24
N TYR A 30 3.26 11.11 8.86
CA TYR A 30 3.00 11.50 10.23
C TYR A 30 2.96 10.26 11.11
N LEU A 31 3.48 10.38 12.33
CA LEU A 31 3.45 9.33 13.33
C LEU A 31 2.60 9.79 14.51
N ALA A 32 1.62 8.99 14.88
CA ALA A 32 0.72 9.24 16.01
C ALA A 32 0.75 8.09 17.02
N ARG A 33 0.53 8.39 18.30
CA ARG A 33 0.32 7.35 19.32
C ARG A 33 -1.13 6.93 19.34
N LEU A 34 -1.38 5.63 19.33
CA LEU A 34 -2.67 5.03 19.61
C LEU A 34 -2.75 4.72 21.12
N VAL A 35 -3.71 5.36 21.79
CA VAL A 35 -3.94 5.24 23.23
C VAL A 35 -5.29 4.60 23.49
N ARG A 36 -5.30 3.54 24.31
CA ARG A 36 -6.53 2.85 24.73
C ARG A 36 -6.96 3.28 26.11
N SER A 37 -8.29 3.40 26.26
CA SER A 37 -8.95 3.58 27.55
C SER A 37 -10.24 2.76 27.52
N GLY A 38 -10.28 1.66 28.28
CA GLY A 38 -11.33 0.65 28.14
C GLY A 38 -11.46 0.14 26.70
N ASN A 39 -12.66 0.22 26.15
CA ASN A 39 -12.94 -0.11 24.75
C ASN A 39 -12.63 1.04 23.77
N GLY A 40 -12.28 2.21 24.28
CA GLY A 40 -11.95 3.38 23.49
C GLY A 40 -10.57 3.28 22.85
N LEU A 41 -10.41 3.86 21.67
CA LEU A 41 -9.14 4.08 20.98
C LEU A 41 -9.08 5.54 20.57
N THR A 42 -7.99 6.22 20.88
CA THR A 42 -7.77 7.63 20.50
C THR A 42 -6.38 7.81 19.92
N MET A 43 -6.26 8.74 18.99
CA MET A 43 -4.99 9.16 18.41
C MET A 43 -4.46 10.39 19.16
N ARG A 44 -3.17 10.40 19.52
CA ARG A 44 -2.51 11.47 20.24
C ARG A 44 -1.07 11.69 19.75
N SER A 45 -0.49 12.84 20.12
CA SER A 45 0.94 13.13 19.88
C SER A 45 1.36 12.95 18.43
N VAL A 46 0.62 13.61 17.52
CA VAL A 46 0.89 13.55 16.09
C VAL A 46 2.14 14.37 15.75
N ARG A 47 3.06 13.80 14.97
CA ARG A 47 4.25 14.51 14.49
C ARG A 47 4.58 14.11 13.05
N ASN A 48 4.98 15.06 12.22
CA ASN A 48 5.53 14.79 10.89
C ASN A 48 6.96 14.23 11.05
N VAL A 49 7.25 13.05 10.50
CA VAL A 49 8.54 12.37 10.66
C VAL A 49 9.40 12.40 9.41
N THR A 50 8.88 12.84 8.27
CA THR A 50 9.65 13.01 7.03
C THR A 50 9.92 14.47 6.71
N ARG A 51 8.96 15.34 6.88
CA ARG A 51 9.04 16.83 6.80
C ARG A 51 9.95 17.33 5.69
N ARG A 52 9.65 16.95 4.44
CA ARG A 52 10.44 17.36 3.26
C ARG A 52 9.57 17.47 2.01
N THR A 53 10.06 18.20 1.02
CA THR A 53 9.47 18.20 -0.32
C THR A 53 9.77 16.86 -1.00
N GLY A 54 8.75 16.25 -1.61
CA GLY A 54 8.85 15.01 -2.38
C GLY A 54 7.90 13.93 -1.91
N TYR A 55 8.13 12.73 -2.39
CA TYR A 55 7.27 11.57 -2.13
C TYR A 55 7.84 10.74 -1.00
N ASP A 56 7.14 10.69 0.14
CA ASP A 56 7.37 9.77 1.25
C ASP A 56 6.06 9.04 1.53
N ASN A 57 5.99 7.74 1.23
CA ASN A 57 4.71 7.01 1.19
C ASN A 57 4.89 5.52 1.53
N GLN A 58 3.78 4.77 1.54
CA GLN A 58 3.71 3.32 1.72
C GLN A 58 4.46 2.83 2.98
N PRO A 59 4.16 3.41 4.15
CA PRO A 59 4.81 3.02 5.40
C PRO A 59 4.46 1.58 5.78
N SER A 60 5.45 0.86 6.34
CA SER A 60 5.29 -0.49 6.89
C SER A 60 6.18 -0.65 8.11
N PHE A 61 5.59 -1.02 9.24
CA PHE A 61 6.36 -1.26 10.46
C PHE A 61 7.07 -2.62 10.42
N ALA A 62 8.32 -2.62 10.87
CA ALA A 62 9.02 -3.87 11.16
C ALA A 62 8.45 -4.54 12.43
N PRO A 63 8.68 -5.86 12.59
CA PRO A 63 8.26 -6.59 13.79
C PRO A 63 8.86 -6.09 15.12
N ASP A 64 9.95 -5.32 15.06
CA ASP A 64 10.64 -4.72 16.22
C ASP A 64 9.87 -3.55 16.87
N ASN A 65 8.77 -3.08 16.25
CA ASN A 65 7.96 -1.92 16.68
C ASN A 65 8.74 -0.59 16.75
N ARG A 66 9.90 -0.53 16.13
CA ARG A 66 10.81 0.61 16.16
C ARG A 66 11.18 1.10 14.76
N THR A 67 11.36 0.20 13.85
CA THR A 67 11.71 0.52 12.45
C THR A 67 10.45 0.70 11.62
N LEU A 68 10.34 1.84 10.93
CA LEU A 68 9.31 2.11 9.93
C LEU A 68 9.99 2.17 8.56
N TYR A 69 9.68 1.21 7.69
CA TYR A 69 10.06 1.24 6.28
C TYR A 69 9.09 2.11 5.49
N PHE A 70 9.57 2.78 4.46
CA PHE A 70 8.74 3.58 3.57
C PHE A 70 9.41 3.77 2.22
N THR A 71 8.62 4.08 1.21
CA THR A 71 9.08 4.45 -0.13
C THR A 71 9.36 5.95 -0.17
N SER A 72 10.52 6.35 -0.69
CA SER A 72 10.91 7.76 -0.77
C SER A 72 11.68 8.05 -2.06
N ASN A 73 11.38 9.19 -2.70
CA ASN A 73 12.23 9.74 -3.74
C ASN A 73 13.10 10.87 -3.15
N ARG A 74 14.41 10.74 -3.24
CA ARG A 74 15.35 11.73 -2.69
C ARG A 74 16.40 12.10 -3.71
N GLY A 75 16.09 13.09 -4.54
CA GLY A 75 17.07 13.80 -5.35
C GLY A 75 17.17 13.41 -6.82
N ASP A 76 16.99 12.15 -7.18
CA ASP A 76 17.18 11.63 -8.55
C ASP A 76 15.86 11.28 -9.28
N GLY A 77 14.71 11.54 -8.64
CA GLY A 77 13.40 11.18 -9.18
C GLY A 77 13.04 9.70 -9.04
N GLN A 78 14.01 8.85 -8.71
CA GLN A 78 13.83 7.43 -8.44
C GLN A 78 13.34 7.22 -7.01
N THR A 79 12.53 6.19 -6.81
CA THR A 79 12.08 5.78 -5.48
C THR A 79 12.89 4.60 -4.96
N ASP A 80 13.26 4.69 -3.69
CA ASP A 80 13.91 3.63 -2.92
C ASP A 80 13.17 3.35 -1.64
N ILE A 81 13.53 2.24 -1.01
CA ILE A 81 13.08 1.95 0.33
C ILE A 81 14.02 2.61 1.35
N TRP A 82 13.42 3.35 2.24
CA TRP A 82 14.07 3.97 3.39
C TRP A 82 13.54 3.38 4.68
N ALA A 83 14.33 3.48 5.72
CA ALA A 83 13.94 3.11 7.08
C ALA A 83 14.16 4.29 8.01
N ILE A 84 13.22 4.52 8.93
CA ILE A 84 13.35 5.49 10.02
C ILE A 84 13.16 4.78 11.35
N ASP A 85 14.02 5.09 12.31
CA ASP A 85 13.83 4.73 13.72
C ASP A 85 12.81 5.70 14.34
N ILE A 86 11.67 5.21 14.76
CA ILE A 86 10.58 6.06 15.26
C ILE A 86 10.88 6.77 16.58
N ASN A 87 11.90 6.35 17.33
CA ASN A 87 12.29 6.99 18.57
C ASN A 87 13.28 8.13 18.35
N THR A 88 14.31 7.90 17.53
CA THR A 88 15.40 8.86 17.27
C THR A 88 15.17 9.71 16.04
N LEU A 89 14.25 9.30 15.13
CA LEU A 89 14.00 9.86 13.79
C LEU A 89 15.21 9.76 12.85
N ALA A 90 16.23 9.00 13.20
CA ALA A 90 17.33 8.71 12.30
C ALA A 90 16.82 7.87 11.11
N SER A 91 17.11 8.34 9.90
CA SER A 91 16.70 7.64 8.67
C SER A 91 17.90 7.17 7.86
N ARG A 92 17.71 6.03 7.15
CA ARG A 92 18.72 5.47 6.25
C ARG A 92 18.08 4.89 5.00
N ARG A 93 18.78 4.96 3.88
CA ARG A 93 18.40 4.25 2.63
C ARG A 93 18.66 2.75 2.81
N VAL A 94 17.67 1.94 2.45
CA VAL A 94 17.72 0.47 2.58
C VAL A 94 18.08 -0.18 1.26
N THR A 95 17.36 0.19 0.17
CA THR A 95 17.67 -0.29 -1.17
C THR A 95 18.52 0.73 -1.94
N ARG A 96 19.37 0.23 -2.84
CA ARG A 96 20.27 1.05 -3.67
C ARG A 96 20.45 0.34 -5.01
N THR A 97 19.40 0.34 -5.80
CA THR A 97 19.41 -0.27 -7.13
C THR A 97 19.19 0.80 -8.20
N PRO A 98 19.41 0.52 -9.47
CA PRO A 98 19.12 1.47 -10.54
C PRO A 98 17.62 1.52 -10.91
N GLU A 99 16.78 0.73 -10.24
CA GLU A 99 15.34 0.68 -10.46
C GLU A 99 14.57 1.23 -9.28
N SER A 100 13.28 1.57 -9.49
CA SER A 100 12.42 2.09 -8.42
C SER A 100 11.79 0.98 -7.59
N GLU A 101 11.83 1.09 -6.27
CA GLU A 101 11.20 0.17 -5.33
C GLU A 101 10.07 0.84 -4.54
N TYR A 102 9.02 0.03 -4.29
CA TYR A 102 7.79 0.46 -3.63
C TYR A 102 7.29 -0.59 -2.63
N SER A 103 6.40 -0.19 -1.71
CA SER A 103 5.58 -1.07 -0.87
C SER A 103 6.39 -2.12 -0.09
N ALA A 104 7.42 -1.68 0.62
CA ALA A 104 8.26 -2.57 1.42
C ALA A 104 7.46 -3.25 2.55
N ALA A 105 7.66 -4.56 2.74
CA ALA A 105 7.17 -5.29 3.91
C ALA A 105 8.18 -6.36 4.32
N VAL A 106 8.38 -6.52 5.63
CA VAL A 106 9.22 -7.61 6.15
C VAL A 106 8.57 -8.94 5.80
N THR A 107 9.38 -9.89 5.29
CA THR A 107 8.92 -11.24 4.97
C THR A 107 8.40 -11.97 6.22
N PRO A 108 7.48 -12.93 6.08
CA PRO A 108 6.96 -13.67 7.24
C PRO A 108 8.05 -14.37 8.06
N ASP A 109 9.10 -14.88 7.42
CA ASP A 109 10.28 -15.48 8.05
C ASP A 109 11.22 -14.45 8.74
N ARG A 110 10.95 -13.15 8.58
CA ARG A 110 11.66 -12.00 9.19
C ARG A 110 13.12 -11.81 8.79
N ILE A 111 13.61 -12.51 7.77
CA ILE A 111 15.00 -12.40 7.29
C ILE A 111 15.14 -11.64 5.98
N GLY A 112 14.02 -11.21 5.39
CA GLY A 112 13.96 -10.45 4.16
C GLY A 112 12.99 -9.29 4.20
N LEU A 113 13.09 -8.44 3.19
CA LEU A 113 12.17 -7.37 2.88
C LEU A 113 11.65 -7.60 1.47
N THR A 114 10.34 -7.77 1.29
CA THR A 114 9.77 -7.80 -0.05
C THR A 114 9.38 -6.39 -0.48
N VAL A 115 9.54 -6.12 -1.78
CA VAL A 115 9.22 -4.84 -2.41
C VAL A 115 8.62 -5.07 -3.79
N VAL A 116 7.78 -4.18 -4.26
CA VAL A 116 7.42 -4.08 -5.67
C VAL A 116 8.51 -3.28 -6.35
N ARG A 117 9.20 -3.88 -7.32
CA ARG A 117 10.24 -3.24 -8.10
C ARG A 117 9.74 -2.97 -9.52
N VAL A 118 9.96 -1.76 -9.99
CA VAL A 118 9.73 -1.37 -11.38
C VAL A 118 11.05 -1.55 -12.11
N GLU A 119 11.13 -2.60 -12.92
CA GLU A 119 12.35 -2.97 -13.63
C GLU A 119 12.61 -2.06 -14.84
N ARG A 120 13.77 -2.15 -15.44
CA ARG A 120 14.18 -1.28 -16.58
C ARG A 120 13.23 -1.34 -17.77
N ASP A 121 12.57 -2.48 -17.99
CA ASP A 121 11.54 -2.69 -19.02
C ASP A 121 10.15 -2.27 -18.58
N SER A 122 10.03 -1.54 -17.45
CA SER A 122 8.79 -1.12 -16.79
C SER A 122 7.95 -2.28 -16.23
N THR A 123 8.46 -3.50 -16.21
CA THR A 123 7.78 -4.64 -15.57
C THR A 123 7.78 -4.46 -14.05
N GLN A 124 6.61 -4.62 -13.44
CA GLN A 124 6.46 -4.55 -11.98
C GLN A 124 6.37 -5.96 -11.40
N ARG A 125 7.34 -6.36 -10.59
CA ARG A 125 7.39 -7.67 -9.94
C ARG A 125 7.73 -7.59 -8.47
N LEU A 126 7.43 -8.66 -7.73
CA LEU A 126 7.75 -8.78 -6.31
C LEU A 126 9.18 -9.31 -6.16
N TRP A 127 10.03 -8.52 -5.51
CA TRP A 127 11.42 -8.85 -5.21
C TRP A 127 11.63 -9.00 -3.71
N ARG A 128 12.54 -9.87 -3.31
CA ARG A 128 12.99 -10.04 -1.93
C ARG A 128 14.43 -9.56 -1.80
N PHE A 129 14.65 -8.67 -0.85
CA PHE A 129 15.95 -8.18 -0.43
C PHE A 129 16.28 -8.79 0.92
N PRO A 130 17.45 -9.43 1.13
CA PRO A 130 17.84 -9.91 2.43
C PRO A 130 18.07 -8.74 3.40
N LEU A 131 17.66 -8.88 4.66
CA LEU A 131 17.95 -7.89 5.71
C LEU A 131 19.38 -7.96 6.21
N GLY A 132 20.10 -9.04 5.92
CA GLY A 132 21.53 -9.25 6.14
C GLY A 132 22.31 -9.29 4.82
N ALA A 133 23.39 -10.06 4.81
CA ALA A 133 24.18 -10.30 3.59
C ALA A 133 23.37 -11.12 2.57
N GLY A 134 23.55 -10.84 1.28
CA GLY A 134 22.92 -11.58 0.18
C GLY A 134 22.55 -10.69 -0.99
N ARG A 135 22.05 -11.33 -2.07
CA ARG A 135 21.58 -10.64 -3.27
C ARG A 135 20.05 -10.65 -3.32
N PRO A 136 19.43 -9.58 -3.86
CA PRO A 136 18.00 -9.59 -4.14
C PRO A 136 17.62 -10.70 -5.12
N CYS A 137 16.42 -11.27 -4.96
CA CYS A 137 15.88 -12.29 -5.84
C CYS A 137 14.39 -12.05 -6.12
N LEU A 138 13.91 -12.55 -7.25
CA LEU A 138 12.49 -12.57 -7.57
C LEU A 138 11.74 -13.54 -6.65
N VAL A 139 10.56 -13.12 -6.19
CA VAL A 139 9.66 -13.97 -5.38
C VAL A 139 8.81 -14.84 -6.27
N ALA A 140 8.20 -14.24 -7.31
CA ALA A 140 7.35 -14.94 -8.27
C ALA A 140 7.52 -14.29 -9.66
N ASP A 141 8.36 -14.88 -10.50
CA ASP A 141 8.74 -14.37 -11.83
C ASP A 141 7.59 -14.31 -12.82
N HIS A 142 6.60 -15.18 -12.66
CA HIS A 142 5.44 -15.36 -13.52
C HIS A 142 4.24 -14.48 -13.15
N VAL A 143 4.30 -13.72 -12.04
CA VAL A 143 3.22 -12.83 -11.59
C VAL A 143 3.60 -11.38 -11.87
N LYS A 144 2.89 -10.77 -12.82
CA LYS A 144 3.13 -9.39 -13.26
C LYS A 144 1.93 -8.82 -14.03
N PRO A 145 1.76 -7.49 -14.04
CA PRO A 145 2.46 -6.47 -13.24
C PRO A 145 1.86 -6.35 -11.83
N VAL A 146 2.69 -6.55 -10.80
CA VAL A 146 2.27 -6.44 -9.40
C VAL A 146 2.29 -4.98 -8.96
N GLY A 147 1.16 -4.46 -8.46
CA GLY A 147 1.09 -3.11 -7.89
C GLY A 147 1.24 -3.10 -6.36
N TYR A 148 0.57 -4.03 -5.68
CA TYR A 148 0.58 -4.19 -4.22
C TYR A 148 0.43 -5.66 -3.86
N TYR A 149 0.74 -5.99 -2.60
CA TYR A 149 0.66 -7.37 -2.13
C TYR A 149 0.49 -7.43 -0.61
N ALA A 150 0.06 -8.61 -0.12
CA ALA A 150 0.04 -8.94 1.30
C ALA A 150 0.33 -10.42 1.50
N TRP A 151 1.27 -10.76 2.38
CA TRP A 151 1.57 -12.13 2.75
C TRP A 151 0.47 -12.73 3.64
N ALA A 152 -0.04 -13.89 3.27
CA ALA A 152 -0.93 -14.70 4.11
C ALA A 152 -0.13 -15.58 5.09
N ASN A 153 0.96 -16.18 4.59
CA ASN A 153 1.90 -17.02 5.34
C ASN A 153 3.27 -17.04 4.62
N ASP A 154 4.16 -17.96 4.98
CA ASP A 154 5.54 -18.02 4.47
C ASP A 154 5.63 -18.33 2.96
N SER A 155 4.62 -18.99 2.40
CA SER A 155 4.62 -19.42 1.00
C SER A 155 3.48 -18.84 0.15
N THR A 156 2.54 -18.13 0.75
CA THR A 156 1.34 -17.65 0.05
C THR A 156 1.16 -16.14 0.26
N PHE A 157 0.98 -15.42 -0.83
CA PHE A 157 0.62 -14.01 -0.78
C PHE A 157 -0.54 -13.69 -1.72
N ALA A 158 -1.26 -12.60 -1.41
CA ALA A 158 -2.22 -11.98 -2.31
C ALA A 158 -1.54 -10.84 -3.06
N ALA A 159 -1.76 -10.76 -4.38
CA ALA A 159 -1.28 -9.72 -5.25
C ALA A 159 -2.43 -8.90 -5.83
N PHE A 160 -2.30 -7.57 -5.75
CA PHE A 160 -3.03 -6.65 -6.61
C PHE A 160 -2.27 -6.58 -7.93
N VAL A 161 -2.83 -7.18 -8.97
CA VAL A 161 -2.24 -7.18 -10.32
C VAL A 161 -2.93 -6.12 -11.15
N LEU A 162 -2.10 -5.22 -11.70
CA LEU A 162 -2.56 -4.10 -12.52
C LEU A 162 -3.30 -4.62 -13.77
N GLY A 163 -4.31 -3.88 -14.17
CA GLY A 163 -5.16 -4.18 -15.32
C GLY A 163 -6.43 -3.34 -15.28
N GLN A 164 -7.28 -3.46 -16.31
CA GLN A 164 -8.56 -2.78 -16.38
C GLN A 164 -9.68 -3.80 -16.59
N PRO A 165 -10.35 -4.20 -15.48
CA PRO A 165 -10.09 -3.83 -14.08
C PRO A 165 -8.90 -4.58 -13.48
N ALA A 166 -8.33 -4.02 -12.41
CA ALA A 166 -7.31 -4.69 -11.61
C ALA A 166 -7.87 -5.98 -10.96
N SER A 167 -6.99 -6.95 -10.72
CA SER A 167 -7.38 -8.25 -10.18
C SER A 167 -6.64 -8.61 -8.88
N LEU A 168 -7.32 -9.39 -8.03
CA LEU A 168 -6.76 -10.05 -6.86
C LEU A 168 -6.33 -11.46 -7.25
N GLN A 169 -5.05 -11.74 -7.11
CA GLN A 169 -4.50 -13.06 -7.33
C GLN A 169 -3.93 -13.64 -6.03
N ILE A 170 -4.20 -14.90 -5.75
CA ILE A 170 -3.54 -15.67 -4.70
C ILE A 170 -2.42 -16.46 -5.34
N VAL A 171 -1.22 -16.25 -4.83
CA VAL A 171 0.02 -16.84 -5.35
C VAL A 171 0.65 -17.70 -4.28
N ASN A 172 0.91 -18.97 -4.60
CA ASN A 172 1.72 -19.85 -3.77
C ASN A 172 3.09 -20.03 -4.44
N ILE A 173 4.15 -19.63 -3.75
CA ILE A 173 5.51 -19.59 -4.33
C ILE A 173 6.13 -20.97 -4.47
N ASP A 174 5.80 -21.92 -3.60
CA ASP A 174 6.37 -23.27 -3.62
C ASP A 174 5.79 -24.10 -4.78
N SER A 175 4.48 -24.09 -4.94
CA SER A 175 3.78 -24.80 -6.03
C SER A 175 3.71 -23.98 -7.34
N ARG A 176 4.11 -22.71 -7.31
CA ARG A 176 3.97 -21.73 -8.42
C ARG A 176 2.52 -21.54 -8.89
N ARG A 177 1.55 -21.95 -8.08
CA ARG A 177 0.12 -21.81 -8.40
C ARG A 177 -0.33 -20.36 -8.25
N VAL A 178 -1.12 -19.91 -9.23
CA VAL A 178 -1.75 -18.56 -9.25
C VAL A 178 -3.24 -18.73 -9.54
N ASP A 179 -4.07 -18.18 -8.65
CA ASP A 179 -5.53 -18.16 -8.83
C ASP A 179 -6.04 -16.72 -8.82
N THR A 180 -6.72 -16.28 -9.87
CA THR A 180 -7.46 -15.01 -9.86
C THR A 180 -8.77 -15.20 -9.12
N VAL A 181 -8.96 -14.50 -8.00
CA VAL A 181 -10.10 -14.71 -7.09
C VAL A 181 -11.11 -13.55 -7.06
N ALA A 182 -10.70 -12.35 -7.51
CA ALA A 182 -11.58 -11.20 -7.65
C ALA A 182 -11.06 -10.24 -8.71
N ARG A 183 -11.94 -9.38 -9.22
CA ARG A 183 -11.62 -8.28 -10.13
C ARG A 183 -12.27 -7.00 -9.62
N ALA A 184 -11.90 -5.85 -10.21
CA ALA A 184 -12.34 -4.53 -9.76
C ALA A 184 -12.07 -4.32 -8.26
N ILE A 185 -10.83 -4.56 -7.86
CA ILE A 185 -10.39 -4.41 -6.47
C ILE A 185 -9.62 -3.11 -6.26
N GLY A 186 -9.55 -2.66 -5.02
CA GLY A 186 -8.67 -1.59 -4.59
C GLY A 186 -7.27 -2.08 -4.25
N ARG A 187 -6.36 -1.10 -4.09
CA ARG A 187 -4.91 -1.33 -3.85
C ARG A 187 -4.56 -1.73 -2.41
N SER A 188 -5.49 -1.56 -1.47
CA SER A 188 -5.25 -1.84 -0.04
C SER A 188 -5.52 -3.31 0.25
N LEU A 189 -4.43 -4.04 0.55
CA LEU A 189 -4.43 -5.46 0.87
C LEU A 189 -3.75 -5.67 2.23
N HIS A 190 -4.37 -6.45 3.11
CA HIS A 190 -3.80 -6.73 4.43
C HIS A 190 -4.05 -8.17 4.86
N ARG A 191 -3.11 -8.75 5.60
CA ARG A 191 -3.39 -9.95 6.38
C ARG A 191 -4.35 -9.61 7.52
N VAL A 192 -5.41 -10.39 7.68
CA VAL A 192 -6.30 -10.27 8.83
C VAL A 192 -5.56 -10.76 10.07
N PRO A 193 -5.56 -10.01 11.19
CA PRO A 193 -4.87 -10.41 12.41
C PRO A 193 -5.32 -11.79 12.91
N ASN A 194 -4.39 -12.51 13.54
CA ASN A 194 -4.60 -13.82 14.17
C ASN A 194 -5.06 -14.93 13.19
N GLY A 195 -4.74 -14.80 11.91
CA GLY A 195 -5.10 -15.79 10.90
C GLY A 195 -4.27 -15.68 9.63
N GLN A 196 -4.69 -16.42 8.59
CA GLN A 196 -4.09 -16.38 7.25
C GLN A 196 -5.01 -15.73 6.21
N ARG A 197 -6.21 -15.28 6.62
CA ARG A 197 -7.12 -14.59 5.71
C ARG A 197 -6.50 -13.26 5.25
N ILE A 198 -6.81 -12.91 4.02
CA ILE A 198 -6.44 -11.61 3.43
C ILE A 198 -7.69 -10.74 3.38
N SER A 199 -7.58 -9.50 3.74
CA SER A 199 -8.61 -8.51 3.45
C SER A 199 -8.21 -7.63 2.27
N PHE A 200 -9.21 -7.21 1.50
CA PHE A 200 -9.05 -6.37 0.32
C PHE A 200 -10.26 -5.45 0.13
N VAL A 201 -10.12 -4.43 -0.70
CA VAL A 201 -11.23 -3.55 -1.08
C VAL A 201 -11.88 -4.10 -2.34
N ASP A 202 -13.16 -4.43 -2.26
CA ASP A 202 -14.02 -4.75 -3.39
C ASP A 202 -14.63 -3.46 -3.95
N LYS A 203 -14.38 -3.17 -5.21
CA LYS A 203 -14.83 -1.99 -5.95
C LYS A 203 -15.77 -2.36 -7.09
N SER A 204 -16.33 -3.57 -7.09
CA SER A 204 -17.28 -4.05 -8.11
C SER A 204 -18.56 -3.25 -8.13
N ASP A 205 -18.97 -2.70 -6.97
CA ASP A 205 -20.01 -1.67 -6.90
C ASP A 205 -19.36 -0.28 -6.95
N SER A 206 -19.70 0.51 -7.97
CA SER A 206 -19.16 1.86 -8.14
C SER A 206 -19.63 2.86 -7.09
N THR A 207 -20.70 2.57 -6.39
CA THR A 207 -21.34 3.47 -5.41
C THR A 207 -20.87 3.21 -3.99
N LEU A 208 -20.52 1.96 -3.65
CA LEU A 208 -20.15 1.56 -2.29
C LEU A 208 -19.06 0.50 -2.30
N TRP A 209 -17.87 0.88 -1.85
CA TRP A 209 -16.75 -0.02 -1.73
C TRP A 209 -16.77 -0.74 -0.39
N TRP A 210 -16.43 -2.04 -0.42
CA TRP A 210 -16.43 -2.88 0.75
C TRP A 210 -15.03 -3.43 1.07
N ILE A 211 -14.68 -3.41 2.34
CA ILE A 211 -13.61 -4.27 2.83
C ILE A 211 -14.18 -5.68 2.92
N ARG A 212 -13.55 -6.63 2.23
CA ARG A 212 -13.89 -8.06 2.29
C ARG A 212 -12.72 -8.87 2.81
N SER A 213 -13.00 -10.01 3.41
CA SER A 213 -11.99 -11.00 3.76
C SER A 213 -12.04 -12.17 2.78
N LEU A 214 -10.88 -12.69 2.42
CA LEU A 214 -10.69 -13.87 1.57
C LEU A 214 -9.92 -14.93 2.34
N ASP A 215 -10.43 -16.14 2.37
CA ASP A 215 -9.68 -17.31 2.81
C ASP A 215 -8.77 -17.79 1.66
N PRO A 216 -7.43 -17.81 1.83
CA PRO A 216 -6.52 -18.15 0.75
C PRO A 216 -6.52 -19.64 0.38
N VAL A 217 -7.13 -20.51 1.21
CA VAL A 217 -7.25 -21.96 0.96
C VAL A 217 -8.60 -22.30 0.32
N THR A 218 -9.69 -21.90 0.97
CA THR A 218 -11.05 -22.25 0.51
C THR A 218 -11.59 -21.31 -0.56
N ARG A 219 -10.95 -20.14 -0.77
CA ARG A 219 -11.39 -19.05 -1.67
C ARG A 219 -12.68 -18.37 -1.24
N GLN A 220 -13.18 -18.66 -0.04
CA GLN A 220 -14.38 -18.01 0.48
C GLN A 220 -14.14 -16.53 0.75
N ILE A 221 -15.04 -15.70 0.25
CA ILE A 221 -15.05 -14.26 0.45
C ILE A 221 -16.23 -13.89 1.36
N ALA A 222 -15.97 -13.02 2.37
CA ALA A 222 -17.00 -12.53 3.27
C ALA A 222 -16.88 -11.02 3.46
N PRO A 223 -18.01 -10.27 3.59
CA PRO A 223 -17.98 -8.83 3.86
C PRO A 223 -17.49 -8.56 5.28
N LEU A 224 -16.81 -7.42 5.48
CA LEU A 224 -16.34 -6.95 6.78
C LEU A 224 -16.91 -5.58 7.13
N ALA A 225 -16.69 -4.58 6.30
CA ALA A 225 -17.15 -3.22 6.54
C ALA A 225 -17.26 -2.43 5.22
N PRO A 226 -18.26 -1.56 5.07
CA PRO A 226 -18.28 -0.60 3.97
C PRO A 226 -17.24 0.49 4.23
N LEU A 227 -16.61 1.01 3.18
CA LEU A 227 -15.69 2.14 3.28
C LEU A 227 -16.43 3.48 3.11
N PRO A 228 -15.91 4.57 3.70
CA PRO A 228 -16.36 5.91 3.36
C PRO A 228 -16.18 6.19 1.87
N THR A 229 -17.08 6.96 1.28
CA THR A 229 -17.07 7.26 -0.16
C THR A 229 -15.73 7.84 -0.62
N GLY A 230 -15.17 7.24 -1.67
CA GLY A 230 -13.89 7.67 -2.26
C GLY A 230 -12.64 7.30 -1.46
N VAL A 231 -12.80 6.59 -0.34
CA VAL A 231 -11.69 6.11 0.50
C VAL A 231 -11.38 4.66 0.15
N GLU A 232 -10.10 4.38 -0.10
CA GLU A 232 -9.63 3.05 -0.49
C GLU A 232 -8.67 2.44 0.54
N ASP A 233 -8.10 3.29 1.40
CA ASP A 233 -7.05 2.85 2.32
C ASP A 233 -7.62 2.54 3.71
N TYR A 234 -7.21 1.42 4.27
CA TYR A 234 -7.55 0.99 5.62
C TYR A 234 -6.40 0.16 6.20
N VAL A 235 -6.43 -0.08 7.50
CA VAL A 235 -5.45 -0.93 8.18
C VAL A 235 -6.10 -1.65 9.37
N TRP A 236 -5.51 -2.77 9.77
CA TRP A 236 -5.88 -3.51 10.98
C TRP A 236 -5.06 -3.08 12.18
N THR A 237 -5.71 -2.97 13.35
CA THR A 237 -4.98 -3.07 14.61
C THR A 237 -4.67 -4.55 14.91
N PRO A 238 -3.64 -4.86 15.72
CA PRO A 238 -3.35 -6.25 16.11
C PRO A 238 -4.50 -6.94 16.86
N ARG A 239 -5.48 -6.17 17.36
CA ARG A 239 -6.68 -6.67 18.03
C ARG A 239 -7.85 -6.96 17.09
N GLY A 240 -7.66 -6.81 15.78
CA GLY A 240 -8.70 -7.08 14.79
C GLY A 240 -9.69 -5.92 14.59
N GLU A 241 -9.29 -4.69 14.87
CA GLU A 241 -10.12 -3.52 14.58
C GLU A 241 -9.66 -2.87 13.27
N LEU A 242 -10.61 -2.44 12.46
CA LEU A 242 -10.34 -1.68 11.24
C LEU A 242 -10.20 -0.19 11.54
N ILE A 243 -9.20 0.43 10.95
CA ILE A 243 -8.97 1.88 10.93
C ILE A 243 -8.92 2.34 9.47
N THR A 244 -9.55 3.47 9.19
CA THR A 244 -9.53 4.16 7.90
C THR A 244 -9.50 5.67 8.09
N SER A 245 -9.67 6.44 7.02
CA SER A 245 -9.88 7.89 7.07
C SER A 245 -11.26 8.26 6.52
N ASP A 246 -11.65 9.52 6.72
CA ASP A 246 -12.85 10.11 6.11
C ASP A 246 -12.59 10.63 4.68
N GLY A 247 -11.42 10.35 4.11
CA GLY A 247 -10.98 10.90 2.82
C GLY A 247 -10.48 12.36 2.90
N LYS A 248 -10.40 12.91 4.11
CA LYS A 248 -9.84 14.22 4.44
C LYS A 248 -8.73 14.06 5.48
N GLY A 249 -8.85 14.66 6.64
CA GLY A 249 -7.86 14.62 7.72
C GLY A 249 -8.25 13.80 8.95
N THR A 250 -9.45 13.20 9.00
CA THR A 250 -9.94 12.45 10.18
C THR A 250 -9.60 10.97 10.05
N VAL A 251 -9.09 10.39 11.13
CA VAL A 251 -8.88 8.95 11.28
C VAL A 251 -10.05 8.34 12.03
N MET A 252 -10.57 7.22 11.51
CA MET A 252 -11.79 6.58 12.01
C MET A 252 -11.55 5.11 12.31
N ARG A 253 -12.27 4.56 13.29
CA ARG A 253 -12.30 3.15 13.66
C ARG A 253 -13.68 2.56 13.44
N TRP A 254 -13.75 1.36 12.85
CA TRP A 254 -14.97 0.56 12.75
C TRP A 254 -15.31 -0.07 14.10
N GLN A 255 -16.49 0.17 14.61
CA GLN A 255 -16.93 -0.36 15.89
C GLN A 255 -18.46 -0.47 15.95
N PRO A 256 -19.00 -1.35 16.82
CA PRO A 256 -20.45 -1.42 17.07
C PRO A 256 -21.01 -0.05 17.43
N ASP A 257 -22.21 0.24 16.94
CA ASP A 257 -22.94 1.45 17.35
C ASP A 257 -23.45 1.28 18.78
N ALA A 258 -23.16 2.26 19.64
CA ALA A 258 -23.59 2.22 21.03
C ALA A 258 -25.13 2.27 21.20
N GLN A 259 -25.84 2.91 20.24
CA GLN A 259 -27.29 3.03 20.23
C GLN A 259 -28.00 1.88 19.52
N GLN A 260 -27.29 1.20 18.61
CA GLN A 260 -27.78 0.07 17.82
C GLN A 260 -26.71 -1.03 17.78
N PRO A 261 -26.58 -1.87 18.82
CA PRO A 261 -25.46 -2.82 18.96
C PRO A 261 -25.32 -3.84 17.80
N ASN A 262 -26.38 -4.06 17.03
CA ASN A 262 -26.36 -4.92 15.84
C ASN A 262 -25.78 -4.21 14.60
N TYR A 263 -25.49 -2.92 14.69
CA TYR A 263 -24.89 -2.13 13.63
C TYR A 263 -23.50 -1.68 14.06
N ALA A 264 -22.60 -1.60 13.09
CA ALA A 264 -21.28 -1.03 13.30
C ALA A 264 -21.11 0.19 12.38
N ILE A 265 -20.39 1.18 12.89
CA ILE A 265 -20.17 2.45 12.20
C ILE A 265 -18.73 2.92 12.33
N TRP A 266 -18.33 3.80 11.42
CA TRP A 266 -17.05 4.50 11.50
C TRP A 266 -17.16 5.65 12.52
N ARG A 267 -16.30 5.64 13.55
CA ARG A 267 -16.19 6.73 14.54
C ARG A 267 -14.80 7.30 14.54
N SER A 268 -14.72 8.64 14.64
CA SER A 268 -13.44 9.35 14.75
C SER A 268 -12.66 8.91 16.00
N ILE A 269 -11.35 8.72 15.79
CA ILE A 269 -10.38 8.49 16.88
C ILE A 269 -9.35 9.61 16.98
N GLY A 270 -9.46 10.63 16.13
CA GLY A 270 -8.58 11.79 16.01
C GLY A 270 -8.35 12.16 14.55
N GLY A 271 -7.46 13.10 14.31
CA GLY A 271 -7.16 13.57 12.95
C GLY A 271 -5.83 14.32 12.88
N LEU A 272 -5.45 14.71 11.67
CA LEU A 272 -4.38 15.64 11.40
C LEU A 272 -4.92 17.07 11.45
N ASP A 273 -4.07 18.00 11.86
CA ASP A 273 -4.38 19.43 11.77
C ASP A 273 -4.47 19.83 10.29
N SER A 274 -5.63 20.31 9.87
CA SER A 274 -5.92 20.74 8.51
C SER A 274 -5.07 21.94 8.06
N ALA A 275 -4.43 22.65 8.99
CA ALA A 275 -3.51 23.73 8.69
C ALA A 275 -2.13 23.22 8.22
N VAL A 276 -1.79 21.96 8.50
CA VAL A 276 -0.47 21.37 8.21
C VAL A 276 -0.51 20.13 7.35
N ALA A 277 -1.65 19.47 7.21
CA ALA A 277 -1.81 18.26 6.43
C ALA A 277 -3.16 18.22 5.69
N GLY A 278 -3.10 17.83 4.41
CA GLY A 278 -4.27 17.63 3.57
C GLY A 278 -4.86 16.23 3.70
N ARG A 279 -5.27 15.67 2.58
CA ARG A 279 -5.94 14.37 2.52
C ARG A 279 -5.03 13.23 2.98
N ILE A 280 -5.56 12.37 3.87
CA ILE A 280 -4.92 11.11 4.25
C ILE A 280 -5.05 10.11 3.10
N THR A 281 -3.94 9.51 2.70
CA THR A 281 -3.86 8.61 1.55
C THR A 281 -3.40 7.19 1.90
N ARG A 282 -2.76 6.99 3.07
CA ARG A 282 -2.34 5.66 3.56
C ARG A 282 -2.21 5.62 5.07
N LEU A 283 -2.33 4.41 5.60
CA LEU A 283 -2.23 4.12 7.02
C LEU A 283 -1.39 2.86 7.26
N ALA A 284 -0.66 2.82 8.37
CA ALA A 284 -0.02 1.60 8.88
C ALA A 284 -0.02 1.60 10.40
N VAL A 285 -0.32 0.45 11.02
CA VAL A 285 -0.30 0.27 12.49
C VAL A 285 0.90 -0.60 12.88
N SER A 286 1.59 -0.21 13.95
CA SER A 286 2.69 -1.02 14.49
C SER A 286 2.20 -2.37 15.03
N PRO A 287 3.03 -3.44 15.01
CA PRO A 287 2.65 -4.77 15.49
C PRO A 287 2.16 -4.80 16.94
N ASN A 288 2.64 -3.89 17.80
CA ASN A 288 2.17 -3.76 19.18
C ASN A 288 0.91 -2.87 19.32
N GLY A 289 0.38 -2.30 18.24
CA GLY A 289 -0.80 -1.46 18.21
C GLY A 289 -0.65 -0.10 18.90
N ARG A 290 0.58 0.36 19.16
CA ARG A 290 0.85 1.63 19.87
C ARG A 290 1.09 2.83 18.96
N TRP A 291 1.41 2.58 17.69
CA TRP A 291 1.75 3.60 16.73
C TRP A 291 0.92 3.47 15.46
N LEU A 292 0.53 4.61 14.92
CA LEU A 292 -0.12 4.76 13.62
C LEU A 292 0.77 5.66 12.76
N ALA A 293 1.23 5.15 11.64
CA ALA A 293 1.81 5.95 10.58
C ALA A 293 0.70 6.36 9.61
N ILE A 294 0.68 7.64 9.25
CA ILE A 294 -0.33 8.27 8.42
C ILE A 294 0.40 8.99 7.30
N VAL A 295 0.05 8.69 6.06
CA VAL A 295 0.51 9.44 4.90
C VAL A 295 -0.52 10.48 4.54
N ALA A 296 -0.09 11.72 4.42
CA ALA A 296 -0.96 12.81 4.00
C ALA A 296 -0.32 13.67 2.92
N GLU A 297 -1.17 14.24 2.08
CA GLU A 297 -0.79 15.28 1.11
C GLU A 297 -0.44 16.57 1.88
N PRO A 298 0.50 17.38 1.41
CA PRO A 298 0.73 18.70 1.97
C PRO A 298 -0.50 19.59 1.75
N VAL A 299 -0.69 20.56 2.62
CA VAL A 299 -1.67 21.63 2.39
C VAL A 299 -1.16 22.48 1.23
N ARG A 300 -2.01 22.72 0.24
CA ARG A 300 -1.73 23.58 -0.92
C ARG A 300 -2.11 25.02 -0.63
#